data_24aae9dd8a922c58ab6f06cf57279fc8
#
_entry.id   24aae9dd8a922c58ab6f06cf57279fc8
#
_cell.length_a   1.000
_cell.length_b   1.000
_cell.length_c   1.000
_cell.angle_alpha   90.00
_cell.angle_beta   90.00
_cell.angle_gamma   90.00
#
_symmetry.space_group_name_H-M   'P 1'
#
loop_
_entity.id
_entity.type
_entity.pdbx_description
1 polymer ?
#
loop_
_entity_poly.entity_id
_entity_poly.type
_entity_poly.pdbx_seq_one_letter_code
_entity_poly.pdbx_strand_id
1 'polypeptide(L)'
;DAQESRGLGDVYKRQPHGTPGNRKLKQNEYVLFDLGVVYEHYCSDMTRTVKFGNPSEDAQNIYKTVLKAEQSAIEAIKPGVMIKNIDKIARDIISEAGYGDYFPHRLGHGLGLEEHEYQDVSSANENPLEAGMVITIEPGIYVPDVAGVRIEDDILVTENGLSLIHI
;
A
#
# COMPACT_ATOMS: atom_id res chain seq x y z
N ASP A 1 11.97 -10.33 20.71
CA ASP A 1 11.02 -9.32 21.16
C ASP A 1 10.48 -8.64 19.92
N ALA A 2 9.25 -8.98 19.54
CA ALA A 2 8.56 -8.32 18.44
C ALA A 2 8.17 -6.90 18.88
N GLN A 3 8.64 -5.90 18.19
CA GLN A 3 8.24 -4.53 18.41
C GLN A 3 7.07 -4.26 17.46
N GLU A 4 5.85 -4.27 18.00
CA GLU A 4 4.68 -3.86 17.24
C GLU A 4 4.78 -2.36 16.94
N SER A 5 4.89 -2.01 15.67
CA SER A 5 4.77 -0.62 15.24
C SER A 5 3.38 -0.34 14.68
N ARG A 6 2.57 0.31 15.47
CA ARG A 6 1.64 1.39 15.19
C ARG A 6 0.40 1.14 14.34
N GLY A 7 -0.73 1.12 14.96
CA GLY A 7 -1.61 2.25 15.02
C GLY A 7 -2.76 2.19 14.05
N LEU A 8 -3.99 2.11 14.57
CA LEU A 8 -5.23 2.40 13.84
C LEU A 8 -5.16 3.80 13.24
N GLY A 9 -5.00 3.91 11.92
CA GLY A 9 -5.04 5.17 11.20
C GLY A 9 -6.43 5.83 11.30
N ASP A 10 -6.44 7.12 11.61
CA ASP A 10 -7.68 7.91 11.66
C ASP A 10 -8.11 8.31 10.25
N VAL A 11 -9.25 7.83 9.80
CA VAL A 11 -9.87 8.11 8.49
C VAL A 11 -10.09 9.62 8.23
N TYR A 12 -10.00 10.44 9.25
CA TYR A 12 -10.32 11.87 9.18
C TYR A 12 -9.16 12.81 8.81
N LYS A 13 -7.92 12.33 8.77
CA LYS A 13 -6.78 13.18 8.41
C LYS A 13 -6.10 12.64 7.17
N ARG A 14 -6.05 13.46 6.14
CA ARG A 14 -5.34 13.34 4.85
C ARG A 14 -3.87 12.89 4.94
N GLN A 15 -3.52 11.96 5.82
CA GLN A 15 -2.14 11.53 6.02
C GLN A 15 -2.06 10.02 5.86
N PRO A 16 -1.14 9.55 4.99
CA PRO A 16 -0.85 8.12 4.87
C PRO A 16 -0.34 7.50 6.18
N HIS A 17 0.19 8.32 7.09
CA HIS A 17 0.62 7.93 8.43
C HIS A 17 -0.31 8.53 9.48
N GLY A 18 -1.20 7.70 10.03
CA GLY A 18 -2.12 8.10 11.10
C GLY A 18 -1.47 8.00 12.48
N THR A 19 -1.58 9.05 13.29
CA THR A 19 -1.28 8.93 14.72
C THR A 19 -2.55 8.47 15.44
N PRO A 20 -2.49 7.45 16.30
CA PRO A 20 -3.64 7.01 17.08
C PRO A 20 -4.26 8.15 17.87
N GLY A 21 -5.58 8.32 17.75
CA GLY A 21 -6.35 9.34 18.44
C GLY A 21 -7.44 8.72 19.32
N ASN A 22 -8.27 9.57 19.93
CA ASN A 22 -9.40 9.14 20.76
C ASN A 22 -10.68 8.86 19.95
N ARG A 23 -10.62 8.85 18.63
CA ARG A 23 -11.77 8.57 17.78
C ARG A 23 -12.18 7.12 17.92
N LYS A 24 -13.44 6.90 18.22
CA LYS A 24 -14.02 5.55 18.24
C LYS A 24 -14.46 5.14 16.84
N LEU A 25 -14.32 3.85 16.52
CA LEU A 25 -14.85 3.27 15.30
C LEU A 25 -16.37 3.48 15.24
N LYS A 26 -16.86 3.76 14.04
CA LYS A 26 -18.29 3.91 13.77
C LYS A 26 -18.74 2.79 12.83
N GLN A 27 -20.00 2.40 12.94
CA GLN A 27 -20.60 1.48 12.00
C GLN A 27 -20.56 2.04 10.56
N ASN A 28 -20.41 1.14 9.61
CA ASN A 28 -20.44 1.45 8.18
C ASN A 28 -19.24 2.26 7.68
N GLU A 29 -18.08 2.04 8.27
CA GLU A 29 -16.81 2.62 7.78
C GLU A 29 -15.76 1.54 7.48
N TYR A 30 -14.71 1.92 6.79
CA TYR A 30 -13.50 1.13 6.66
C TYR A 30 -12.56 1.39 7.83
N VAL A 31 -11.83 0.35 8.23
CA VAL A 31 -10.76 0.42 9.22
C VAL A 31 -9.48 -0.02 8.54
N LEU A 32 -8.49 0.84 8.54
CA LEU A 32 -7.16 0.56 8.01
C LEU A 32 -6.26 0.12 9.15
N PHE A 33 -5.62 -1.02 8.95
CA PHE A 33 -4.57 -1.56 9.82
C PHE A 33 -3.27 -1.54 9.06
N ASP A 34 -2.28 -0.93 9.65
CA ASP A 34 -0.92 -0.82 9.14
C ASP A 34 -0.01 -1.44 10.21
N LEU A 35 0.60 -2.56 9.89
CA LEU A 35 1.24 -3.48 10.83
C LEU A 35 2.60 -3.92 10.29
N GLY A 36 3.63 -3.82 11.12
CA GLY A 36 4.95 -4.37 10.85
C GLY A 36 5.50 -5.13 12.04
N VAL A 37 6.42 -6.05 11.78
CA VAL A 37 7.19 -6.74 12.80
C VAL A 37 8.67 -6.73 12.43
N VAL A 38 9.52 -6.80 13.43
CA VAL A 38 10.97 -7.01 13.25
C VAL A 38 11.30 -8.38 13.80
N TYR A 39 11.81 -9.26 12.95
CA TYR A 39 12.26 -10.59 13.34
C TYR A 39 13.68 -10.83 12.84
N GLU A 40 14.59 -11.18 13.75
CA GLU A 40 16.01 -11.37 13.46
C GLU A 40 16.65 -10.23 12.64
N HIS A 41 16.29 -8.99 12.98
CA HIS A 41 16.68 -7.73 12.33
C HIS A 41 16.02 -7.42 10.99
N TYR A 42 15.17 -8.29 10.44
CA TYR A 42 14.41 -8.01 9.23
C TYR A 42 13.03 -7.45 9.56
N CYS A 43 12.65 -6.42 8.82
CA CYS A 43 11.35 -5.79 8.92
C CYS A 43 10.34 -6.46 7.98
N SER A 44 9.08 -6.47 8.36
CA SER A 44 7.95 -6.70 7.47
C SER A 44 7.00 -5.52 7.51
N ASP A 45 6.24 -5.31 6.45
CA ASP A 45 5.24 -4.27 6.36
C ASP A 45 3.96 -4.80 5.73
N MET A 46 2.81 -4.40 6.22
CA MET A 46 1.55 -4.85 5.68
C MET A 46 0.41 -3.91 6.05
N THR A 47 -0.30 -3.43 5.06
CA THR A 47 -1.56 -2.71 5.29
C THR A 47 -2.76 -3.54 4.84
N ARG A 48 -3.78 -3.57 5.68
CA ARG A 48 -5.09 -4.14 5.35
C ARG A 48 -6.20 -3.15 5.69
N THR A 49 -7.14 -3.00 4.78
CA THR A 49 -8.36 -2.23 5.01
C THR A 49 -9.55 -3.18 5.09
N VAL A 50 -10.25 -3.18 6.21
CA VAL A 50 -11.41 -4.04 6.46
C VAL A 50 -12.67 -3.22 6.67
N LYS A 51 -13.80 -3.75 6.27
CA LYS A 51 -15.09 -3.10 6.50
C LYS A 51 -15.63 -3.37 7.89
N PHE A 52 -16.12 -2.34 8.56
CA PHE A 52 -16.85 -2.44 9.81
C PHE A 52 -18.32 -2.08 9.56
N GLY A 53 -19.15 -3.10 9.38
CA GLY A 53 -20.53 -2.92 8.94
C GLY A 53 -20.68 -2.88 7.43
N ASN A 54 -21.47 -1.94 6.89
CA ASN A 54 -21.77 -1.80 5.47
C ASN A 54 -21.43 -0.38 4.97
N PRO A 55 -20.18 -0.10 4.59
CA PRO A 55 -19.76 1.21 4.10
C PRO A 55 -20.59 1.69 2.91
N SER A 56 -20.62 3.00 2.66
CA SER A 56 -21.32 3.62 1.52
C SER A 56 -20.82 3.06 0.19
N GLU A 57 -21.60 3.20 -0.85
CA GLU A 57 -21.25 2.77 -2.21
C GLU A 57 -19.96 3.47 -2.68
N ASP A 58 -19.81 4.77 -2.41
CA ASP A 58 -18.60 5.52 -2.75
C ASP A 58 -17.36 4.95 -2.04
N ALA A 59 -17.47 4.65 -0.75
CA ALA A 59 -16.39 4.03 0.00
C ALA A 59 -16.03 2.64 -0.54
N GLN A 60 -17.03 1.85 -0.96
CA GLN A 60 -16.81 0.54 -1.59
C GLN A 60 -16.13 0.67 -2.97
N ASN A 61 -16.46 1.70 -3.75
CA ASN A 61 -15.82 1.96 -5.04
C ASN A 61 -14.36 2.36 -4.85
N ILE A 62 -14.04 3.18 -3.83
CA ILE A 62 -12.66 3.50 -3.45
C ILE A 62 -11.89 2.21 -3.14
N TYR A 63 -12.44 1.34 -2.29
CA TYR A 63 -11.80 0.06 -1.93
C TYR A 63 -11.51 -0.82 -3.16
N LYS A 64 -12.50 -0.98 -4.05
CA LYS A 64 -12.34 -1.78 -5.27
C LYS A 64 -11.29 -1.20 -6.21
N THR A 65 -11.19 0.13 -6.28
CA THR A 65 -10.18 0.81 -7.11
C THR A 65 -8.78 0.58 -6.56
N VAL A 66 -8.57 0.72 -5.24
CA VAL A 66 -7.28 0.44 -4.61
C VAL A 66 -6.87 -1.01 -4.79
N LEU A 67 -7.78 -1.96 -4.55
CA LEU A 67 -7.52 -3.39 -4.74
C LEU A 67 -7.13 -3.71 -6.19
N LYS A 68 -7.84 -3.14 -7.17
CA LYS A 68 -7.51 -3.32 -8.58
C LYS A 68 -6.13 -2.74 -8.92
N ALA A 69 -5.82 -1.55 -8.39
CA ALA A 69 -4.54 -0.89 -8.63
C ALA A 69 -3.37 -1.71 -8.07
N GLU A 70 -3.52 -2.22 -6.84
CA GLU A 70 -2.53 -3.06 -6.19
C GLU A 70 -2.30 -4.36 -6.97
N GLN A 71 -3.36 -5.12 -7.26
CA GLN A 71 -3.25 -6.38 -8.00
C GLN A 71 -2.62 -6.19 -9.39
N SER A 72 -3.03 -5.14 -10.12
CA SER A 72 -2.47 -4.87 -11.45
C SER A 72 -1.00 -4.45 -11.40
N ALA A 73 -0.58 -3.72 -10.37
CA ALA A 73 0.82 -3.38 -10.16
C ALA A 73 1.64 -4.62 -9.84
N ILE A 74 1.16 -5.48 -8.95
CA ILE A 74 1.82 -6.75 -8.58
C ILE A 74 1.97 -7.65 -9.80
N GLU A 75 0.90 -7.87 -10.59
CA GLU A 75 0.94 -8.72 -11.79
C GLU A 75 1.99 -8.29 -12.81
N ALA A 76 2.38 -7.02 -12.82
CA ALA A 76 3.38 -6.49 -13.75
C ALA A 76 4.83 -6.69 -13.26
N ILE A 77 5.05 -7.14 -12.02
CA ILE A 77 6.37 -7.28 -11.41
C ILE A 77 7.11 -8.48 -12.00
N LYS A 78 8.28 -8.20 -12.57
CA LYS A 78 9.28 -9.19 -12.98
C LYS A 78 10.62 -8.51 -13.18
N PRO A 79 11.74 -9.24 -13.17
CA PRO A 79 13.05 -8.67 -13.46
C PRO A 79 13.09 -7.93 -14.80
N GLY A 80 13.76 -6.77 -14.81
CA GLY A 80 13.92 -5.92 -15.99
C GLY A 80 12.77 -4.95 -16.24
N VAL A 81 11.65 -5.05 -15.57
CA VAL A 81 10.59 -4.04 -15.65
C VAL A 81 11.05 -2.77 -14.94
N MET A 82 10.88 -1.62 -15.57
CA MET A 82 11.22 -0.33 -14.97
C MET A 82 10.29 -0.02 -13.80
N ILE A 83 10.84 0.34 -12.66
CA ILE A 83 10.09 0.62 -11.41
C ILE A 83 9.02 1.69 -11.65
N LYS A 84 9.34 2.77 -12.37
CA LYS A 84 8.36 3.81 -12.74
C LYS A 84 7.14 3.29 -13.47
N ASN A 85 7.25 2.19 -14.22
CA ASN A 85 6.11 1.62 -14.94
C ASN A 85 5.16 0.89 -13.99
N ILE A 86 5.66 0.33 -12.89
CA ILE A 86 4.83 -0.28 -11.86
C ILE A 86 4.00 0.80 -11.14
N ASP A 87 4.63 1.90 -10.71
CA ASP A 87 3.89 3.06 -10.14
C ASP A 87 2.85 3.59 -11.12
N LYS A 88 3.23 3.72 -12.40
CA LYS A 88 2.32 4.23 -13.44
C LYS A 88 1.05 3.38 -13.58
N ILE A 89 1.15 2.06 -13.54
CA ILE A 89 0.00 1.15 -13.66
C ILE A 89 -1.03 1.44 -12.55
N ALA A 90 -0.57 1.48 -11.29
CA ALA A 90 -1.47 1.76 -10.17
C ALA A 90 -2.07 3.18 -10.25
N ARG A 91 -1.23 4.16 -10.59
CA ARG A 91 -1.61 5.56 -10.67
C ARG A 91 -2.58 5.85 -11.81
N ASP A 92 -2.42 5.20 -12.96
CA ASP A 92 -3.35 5.32 -14.09
C ASP A 92 -4.73 4.77 -13.70
N ILE A 93 -4.81 3.58 -13.08
CA ILE A 93 -6.08 2.99 -12.62
C ILE A 93 -6.82 3.91 -11.64
N ILE A 94 -6.08 4.46 -10.68
CA ILE A 94 -6.63 5.38 -9.68
C ILE A 94 -7.10 6.68 -10.32
N SER A 95 -6.33 7.22 -11.27
CA SER A 95 -6.65 8.46 -11.98
C SER A 95 -7.84 8.30 -12.92
N GLU A 96 -7.92 7.19 -13.67
CA GLU A 96 -9.06 6.86 -14.54
C GLU A 96 -10.37 6.71 -13.76
N ALA A 97 -10.29 6.24 -12.51
CA ALA A 97 -11.43 6.18 -11.60
C ALA A 97 -11.80 7.54 -10.97
N GLY A 98 -11.07 8.62 -11.27
CA GLY A 98 -11.33 9.96 -10.77
C GLY A 98 -10.70 10.27 -9.40
N TYR A 99 -9.79 9.44 -8.91
CA TYR A 99 -9.17 9.59 -7.58
C TYR A 99 -7.69 10.00 -7.62
N GLY A 100 -7.14 10.43 -8.75
CA GLY A 100 -5.71 10.75 -8.91
C GLY A 100 -5.19 11.74 -7.87
N ASP A 101 -5.94 12.80 -7.57
CA ASP A 101 -5.56 13.81 -6.57
C ASP A 101 -5.60 13.30 -5.11
N TYR A 102 -6.19 12.13 -4.89
CA TYR A 102 -6.32 11.49 -3.58
C TYR A 102 -5.32 10.35 -3.35
N PHE A 103 -4.36 10.17 -4.25
CA PHE A 103 -3.21 9.27 -4.10
C PHE A 103 -1.90 10.07 -4.01
N PRO A 104 -1.57 10.61 -2.82
CA PRO A 104 -0.52 11.61 -2.67
C PRO A 104 0.89 11.06 -2.46
N HIS A 105 1.07 9.76 -2.29
CA HIS A 105 2.37 9.16 -1.97
C HIS A 105 2.91 8.27 -3.10
N ARG A 106 4.15 7.80 -2.97
CA ARG A 106 4.74 6.78 -3.85
C ARG A 106 3.99 5.46 -3.74
N LEU A 107 4.16 4.59 -4.71
CA LEU A 107 3.50 3.29 -4.73
C LEU A 107 4.07 2.32 -3.69
N GLY A 108 5.34 2.48 -3.28
CA GLY A 108 5.98 1.60 -2.32
C GLY A 108 7.45 1.94 -2.12
N HIS A 109 8.14 1.07 -1.41
CA HIS A 109 9.56 1.24 -1.06
C HIS A 109 10.27 -0.11 -0.95
N GLY A 110 11.60 -0.09 -0.87
CA GLY A 110 12.40 -1.24 -0.47
C GLY A 110 12.19 -1.58 1.00
N LEU A 111 12.31 -2.83 1.34
CA LEU A 111 12.12 -3.39 2.66
C LEU A 111 13.21 -4.42 2.98
N GLY A 112 13.72 -4.43 4.20
CA GLY A 112 14.74 -5.38 4.62
C GLY A 112 15.19 -5.19 6.06
N LEU A 113 16.42 -4.72 6.28
CA LEU A 113 16.93 -4.42 7.62
C LEU A 113 16.33 -3.14 8.20
N GLU A 114 15.85 -2.26 7.33
CA GLU A 114 15.08 -1.07 7.69
C GLU A 114 13.68 -1.16 7.08
N GLU A 115 12.72 -0.50 7.72
CA GLU A 115 11.33 -0.40 7.23
C GLU A 115 11.27 0.31 5.87
N HIS A 116 12.15 1.28 5.64
CA HIS A 116 12.27 1.98 4.37
C HIS A 116 13.71 1.89 3.87
N GLU A 117 13.95 1.04 2.89
CA GLU A 117 15.25 0.91 2.23
C GLU A 117 15.27 1.62 0.86
N TYR A 118 16.46 1.68 0.27
CA TYR A 118 16.66 2.13 -1.10
C TYR A 118 15.86 1.24 -2.06
N GLN A 119 15.20 1.75 -2.99
CA GLN A 119 14.24 1.28 -3.98
C GLN A 119 12.89 1.97 -3.78
N ASP A 120 12.93 3.29 -3.99
CA ASP A 120 11.71 4.08 -4.05
C ASP A 120 10.85 3.60 -5.24
N VAL A 121 9.70 3.02 -4.96
CA VAL A 121 8.77 2.55 -6.00
C VAL A 121 7.86 3.71 -6.38
N SER A 122 8.37 4.56 -7.29
CA SER A 122 7.69 5.77 -7.74
C SER A 122 7.89 6.06 -9.22
N SER A 123 7.13 7.00 -9.75
CA SER A 123 7.25 7.49 -11.13
C SER A 123 8.61 8.14 -11.43
N ALA A 124 9.37 8.52 -10.41
CA ALA A 124 10.71 9.12 -10.57
C ALA A 124 11.83 8.08 -10.69
N ASN A 125 11.58 6.81 -10.34
CA ASN A 125 12.61 5.78 -10.35
C ASN A 125 12.72 5.11 -11.72
N GLU A 126 13.82 5.40 -12.42
CA GLU A 126 14.12 4.86 -13.77
C GLU A 126 14.94 3.55 -13.74
N ASN A 127 15.18 2.97 -12.57
CA ASN A 127 15.91 1.70 -12.48
C ASN A 127 14.98 0.52 -12.82
N PRO A 128 15.53 -0.56 -13.39
CA PRO A 128 14.80 -1.81 -13.55
C PRO A 128 14.68 -2.56 -12.21
N LEU A 129 13.64 -3.36 -12.07
CA LEU A 129 13.55 -4.37 -11.01
C LEU A 129 14.61 -5.45 -11.23
N GLU A 130 15.26 -5.89 -10.16
CA GLU A 130 16.26 -6.96 -10.17
C GLU A 130 15.80 -8.10 -9.25
N ALA A 131 16.16 -9.34 -9.63
CA ALA A 131 15.89 -10.49 -8.78
C ALA A 131 16.61 -10.36 -7.42
N GLY A 132 15.91 -10.69 -6.35
CA GLY A 132 16.38 -10.52 -4.97
C GLY A 132 15.91 -9.24 -4.29
N MET A 133 15.36 -8.27 -5.04
CA MET A 133 14.75 -7.09 -4.43
C MET A 133 13.49 -7.47 -3.63
N VAL A 134 13.36 -6.91 -2.44
CA VAL A 134 12.13 -6.94 -1.64
C VAL A 134 11.56 -5.53 -1.61
N ILE A 135 10.31 -5.38 -2.04
CA ILE A 135 9.63 -4.08 -2.15
C ILE A 135 8.21 -4.19 -1.64
N THR A 136 7.64 -3.07 -1.16
CA THR A 136 6.22 -2.97 -0.88
C THR A 136 5.46 -2.47 -2.11
N ILE A 137 4.19 -2.87 -2.24
CA ILE A 137 3.22 -2.31 -3.19
C ILE A 137 1.98 -1.91 -2.40
N GLU A 138 1.78 -0.61 -2.23
CA GLU A 138 0.85 -0.03 -1.25
C GLU A 138 0.00 1.13 -1.79
N PRO A 139 -0.70 0.99 -2.91
CA PRO A 139 -1.54 2.08 -3.39
C PRO A 139 -2.60 2.47 -2.36
N GLY A 140 -2.87 3.77 -2.26
CA GLY A 140 -3.87 4.29 -1.32
C GLY A 140 -4.68 5.44 -1.88
N ILE A 141 -5.95 5.52 -1.52
CA ILE A 141 -6.88 6.61 -1.85
C ILE A 141 -7.46 7.15 -0.55
N TYR A 142 -7.34 8.47 -0.35
CA TYR A 142 -7.76 9.14 0.89
C TYR A 142 -8.70 10.30 0.57
N VAL A 143 -10.02 9.99 0.44
CA VAL A 143 -11.06 11.00 0.17
C VAL A 143 -11.59 11.52 1.50
N PRO A 144 -11.43 12.83 1.80
CA PRO A 144 -11.93 13.41 3.04
C PRO A 144 -13.41 13.15 3.23
N ASP A 145 -13.80 12.80 4.45
CA ASP A 145 -15.17 12.54 4.89
C ASP A 145 -15.88 11.36 4.19
N VAL A 146 -15.19 10.64 3.32
CA VAL A 146 -15.72 9.44 2.63
C VAL A 146 -15.00 8.19 3.10
N ALA A 147 -13.73 8.01 2.73
CA ALA A 147 -12.93 6.87 3.12
C ALA A 147 -11.42 7.10 2.91
N GLY A 148 -10.61 6.45 3.75
CA GLY A 148 -9.20 6.18 3.48
C GLY A 148 -9.01 4.68 3.31
N VAL A 149 -8.38 4.27 2.23
CA VAL A 149 -8.10 2.87 1.90
C VAL A 149 -6.67 2.75 1.44
N ARG A 150 -5.91 1.82 2.02
CA ARG A 150 -4.63 1.33 1.53
C ARG A 150 -4.61 -0.19 1.64
N ILE A 151 -4.05 -0.84 0.66
CA ILE A 151 -3.80 -2.28 0.64
C ILE A 151 -2.33 -2.44 0.24
N GLU A 152 -1.59 -3.23 1.00
CA GLU A 152 -0.15 -3.36 0.88
C GLU A 152 0.29 -4.79 1.04
N ASP A 153 1.15 -5.23 0.15
CA ASP A 153 1.83 -6.51 0.23
C ASP A 153 3.34 -6.36 0.01
N ASP A 154 4.12 -7.19 0.73
CA ASP A 154 5.55 -7.35 0.53
C ASP A 154 5.81 -8.34 -0.60
N ILE A 155 6.64 -7.94 -1.54
CA ILE A 155 6.93 -8.67 -2.78
C ILE A 155 8.44 -8.97 -2.87
N LEU A 156 8.77 -10.25 -3.01
CA LEU A 156 10.09 -10.67 -3.45
C LEU A 156 10.11 -10.76 -4.98
N VAL A 157 10.98 -10.01 -5.64
CA VAL A 157 11.27 -10.17 -7.06
C VAL A 157 12.13 -11.42 -7.25
N THR A 158 11.62 -12.43 -7.94
CA THR A 158 12.33 -13.68 -8.23
C THR A 158 12.98 -13.64 -9.62
N GLU A 159 13.81 -14.63 -9.96
CA GLU A 159 14.43 -14.71 -11.29
C GLU A 159 13.42 -14.77 -12.45
N ASN A 160 12.22 -15.30 -12.21
CA ASN A 160 11.22 -15.57 -13.24
C ASN A 160 9.90 -14.80 -13.05
N GLY A 161 9.82 -13.89 -12.06
CA GLY A 161 8.61 -13.17 -11.73
C GLY A 161 8.64 -12.63 -10.31
N LEU A 162 7.65 -13.00 -9.51
CA LEU A 162 7.51 -12.53 -8.14
C LEU A 162 7.08 -13.65 -7.17
N SER A 163 7.24 -13.38 -5.89
CA SER A 163 6.60 -14.12 -4.79
C SER A 163 5.99 -13.13 -3.82
N LEU A 164 4.73 -13.32 -3.48
CA LEU A 164 4.12 -12.66 -2.33
C LEU A 164 4.75 -13.24 -1.06
N ILE A 165 5.22 -12.38 -0.17
CA ILE A 165 5.82 -12.81 1.11
C ILE A 165 4.71 -13.12 2.12
N HIS A 166 3.63 -12.37 2.07
CA HIS A 166 2.42 -12.66 2.85
C HIS A 166 1.49 -13.61 2.10
N ILE A 167 1.16 -14.67 2.72
CA ILE A 167 0.19 -15.65 2.20
C ILE A 167 -1.04 -15.67 3.12
#